data_67a9c4047ca76b47693756986b53d436
#
_entry.id   67a9c4047ca76b47693756986b53d436
#
_cell.length_a   1.000
_cell.length_b   1.000
_cell.length_c   1.000
_cell.angle_alpha   90.00
_cell.angle_beta   90.00
_cell.angle_gamma   90.00
#
_symmetry.space_group_name_H-M   'P 1'
#
loop_
_entity.id
_entity.type
_entity.pdbx_description
1 polymer ?
#
loop_
_entity_poly.entity_id
_entity_poly.type
_entity_poly.pdbx_seq_one_letter_code
_entity_poly.pdbx_strand_id
1 'polypeptide(L)'
;TQQGSGYAGNNYAIYNLTGGTPAVEIDAAPDLPEEAEGTPNNIIKVGQGFIVKSKSAGANQPLNFTNAMRIVENGVFFNNKKRTEKNRFWLRLTTPSNVTNTLLIGYIPTATNDFEIDYDAELFIVGSDSFYSILGSKKLAIQGKRTFSADDQVDLGNVYAQSGNYKISLKNAEGIFDGNQNIYLRDQLLHKTVNLTMTDYVFQAVKGTDLNRFQIVYKEDAVLGTGSLAKSDFSVYKDGEDYVIHSSKILGRIELYDASGRLVKSQKTTDKSMRMDVSVFNNGVYVMKIENSGDVRTVKIIK
;
A
#
# COMPACT_ATOMS: atom_id res chain seq x y z
N THR A 1 -13.66 21.86 22.07
CA THR A 1 -12.97 22.35 20.87
C THR A 1 -11.59 22.82 21.30
N GLN A 2 -10.58 21.97 21.19
CA GLN A 2 -9.18 22.38 21.35
C GLN A 2 -8.79 23.19 20.09
N GLN A 3 -8.90 24.51 20.19
CA GLN A 3 -8.22 25.41 19.28
C GLN A 3 -6.71 25.26 19.51
N GLY A 4 -5.98 24.77 18.51
CA GLY A 4 -4.52 24.70 18.53
C GLY A 4 -3.88 23.32 18.55
N SER A 5 -4.63 22.22 18.62
CA SER A 5 -4.05 20.92 18.29
C SER A 5 -3.89 20.83 16.78
N GLY A 6 -2.66 20.77 16.29
CA GLY A 6 -2.33 20.67 14.89
C GLY A 6 -2.68 19.30 14.28
N TYR A 7 -3.85 18.76 14.60
CA TYR A 7 -4.35 17.54 13.97
C TYR A 7 -4.77 17.84 12.54
N ALA A 8 -3.86 17.54 11.66
CA ALA A 8 -4.03 17.57 10.24
C ALA A 8 -4.46 16.17 9.80
N GLY A 9 -5.70 15.95 9.40
CA GLY A 9 -6.13 14.66 8.86
C GLY A 9 -7.56 14.26 9.23
N ASN A 10 -7.88 12.97 9.07
CA ASN A 10 -9.20 12.43 9.39
C ASN A 10 -9.39 12.29 10.92
N ASN A 11 -10.14 13.18 11.52
CA ASN A 11 -10.37 13.22 12.97
C ASN A 11 -11.41 12.20 13.48
N TYR A 12 -11.99 11.41 12.57
CA TYR A 12 -13.03 10.43 12.89
C TYR A 12 -12.57 9.03 12.52
N ALA A 13 -12.68 8.11 13.47
CA ALA A 13 -12.66 6.68 13.17
C ALA A 13 -13.97 6.31 12.48
N ILE A 14 -13.91 5.51 11.43
CA ILE A 14 -15.05 5.18 10.57
C ILE A 14 -15.21 3.67 10.52
N TYR A 15 -16.47 3.21 10.54
CA TYR A 15 -16.82 1.79 10.46
C TYR A 15 -18.03 1.56 9.55
N ASN A 16 -17.95 0.55 8.71
CA ASN A 16 -19.07 0.02 7.90
C ASN A 16 -18.94 -1.50 7.70
N LEU A 17 -19.69 -2.11 6.76
CA LEU A 17 -19.64 -3.55 6.52
C LEU A 17 -18.30 -4.03 5.94
N THR A 18 -17.53 -3.18 5.30
CA THR A 18 -16.17 -3.49 4.83
C THR A 18 -15.19 -3.62 6.00
N GLY A 19 -15.31 -2.76 7.01
CA GLY A 19 -14.48 -2.76 8.21
C GLY A 19 -14.35 -1.38 8.83
N GLY A 20 -13.29 -1.20 9.62
CA GLY A 20 -12.97 0.05 10.30
C GLY A 20 -11.66 0.68 9.83
N THR A 21 -11.60 2.01 9.90
CA THR A 21 -10.36 2.79 9.82
C THR A 21 -10.23 3.64 11.07
N PRO A 22 -9.04 3.77 11.69
CA PRO A 22 -8.82 4.63 12.82
C PRO A 22 -8.95 6.11 12.40
N ALA A 23 -9.09 6.98 13.38
CA ALA A 23 -8.81 8.40 13.23
C ALA A 23 -7.29 8.59 12.98
N VAL A 24 -6.90 9.83 12.70
CA VAL A 24 -5.47 10.18 12.59
C VAL A 24 -4.74 9.83 13.89
N GLU A 25 -3.61 9.17 13.74
CA GLU A 25 -2.73 8.75 14.83
C GLU A 25 -1.38 9.47 14.71
N ILE A 26 -0.69 9.65 15.84
CA ILE A 26 0.69 10.15 15.86
C ILE A 26 1.59 8.93 16.11
N ASP A 27 2.44 8.61 15.17
CA ASP A 27 3.35 7.44 15.18
C ASP A 27 4.54 7.61 16.15
N ALA A 28 4.35 8.40 17.23
CA ALA A 28 5.41 8.76 18.16
C ALA A 28 5.42 7.92 19.47
N ALA A 29 4.57 6.91 19.59
CA ALA A 29 4.53 6.05 20.79
C ALA A 29 4.81 4.59 20.40
N PRO A 30 6.09 4.17 20.34
CA PRO A 30 6.46 2.78 20.00
C PRO A 30 6.01 1.74 21.04
N ASP A 31 5.47 2.16 22.16
CA ASP A 31 5.18 1.30 23.32
C ASP A 31 3.67 1.08 23.59
N LEU A 32 2.78 1.55 22.71
CA LEU A 32 1.37 1.22 22.86
C LEU A 32 1.11 -0.17 22.25
N PRO A 33 0.41 -1.08 22.98
CA PRO A 33 0.04 -2.38 22.41
C PRO A 33 -0.75 -2.19 21.11
N GLU A 34 -0.56 -3.07 20.15
CA GLU A 34 -1.25 -3.09 18.85
C GLU A 34 -2.79 -3.02 18.98
N GLU A 35 -3.32 -3.46 20.13
CA GLU A 35 -4.75 -3.37 20.50
C GLU A 35 -5.20 -1.93 20.85
N ALA A 36 -4.29 -1.01 21.08
CA ALA A 36 -4.58 0.41 21.36
C ALA A 36 -4.72 1.25 20.08
N GLU A 37 -4.48 0.68 18.91
CA GLU A 37 -4.66 1.31 17.63
C GLU A 37 -6.15 1.51 17.34
N GLY A 38 -6.76 2.58 17.76
CA GLY A 38 -8.13 3.03 17.65
C GLY A 38 -9.00 2.65 16.44
N THR A 39 -8.72 1.48 15.81
CA THR A 39 -9.51 0.96 14.69
C THR A 39 -10.87 0.48 15.23
N PRO A 40 -11.97 1.12 14.82
CA PRO A 40 -13.28 0.76 15.31
C PRO A 40 -13.71 -0.62 14.81
N ASN A 41 -14.47 -1.28 15.64
CA ASN A 41 -15.20 -2.50 15.31
C ASN A 41 -16.72 -2.26 15.42
N ASN A 42 -17.51 -3.28 15.36
CA ASN A 42 -18.97 -3.17 15.48
C ASN A 42 -19.47 -2.95 16.93
N ILE A 43 -18.59 -2.61 17.88
CA ILE A 43 -18.91 -2.43 19.28
C ILE A 43 -18.72 -0.95 19.65
N ILE A 44 -19.78 -0.33 20.16
CA ILE A 44 -19.75 1.02 20.72
C ILE A 44 -19.66 0.90 22.24
N LYS A 45 -18.60 1.44 22.84
CA LYS A 45 -18.41 1.41 24.28
C LYS A 45 -19.35 2.40 25.00
N VAL A 46 -19.69 2.10 26.25
CA VAL A 46 -20.49 2.99 27.09
C VAL A 46 -19.79 4.34 27.22
N GLY A 47 -20.52 5.42 26.94
CA GLY A 47 -19.98 6.80 26.98
C GLY A 47 -19.26 7.23 25.69
N GLN A 48 -19.11 6.36 24.69
CA GLN A 48 -18.55 6.71 23.41
C GLN A 48 -19.57 7.47 22.54
N GLY A 49 -19.19 8.67 22.10
CA GLY A 49 -19.96 9.43 21.11
C GLY A 49 -19.76 8.85 19.71
N PHE A 50 -20.81 8.86 18.90
CA PHE A 50 -20.75 8.41 17.51
C PHE A 50 -21.70 9.21 16.62
N ILE A 51 -21.41 9.19 15.32
CA ILE A 51 -22.22 9.79 14.26
C ILE A 51 -22.72 8.67 13.34
N VAL A 52 -23.98 8.71 12.98
CA VAL A 52 -24.60 7.76 12.06
C VAL A 52 -24.96 8.48 10.77
N LYS A 53 -24.58 7.91 9.64
CA LYS A 53 -25.02 8.37 8.31
C LYS A 53 -26.19 7.50 7.85
N SER A 54 -27.36 8.10 7.61
CA SER A 54 -28.53 7.40 7.08
C SER A 54 -28.37 7.06 5.60
N LYS A 55 -28.87 5.89 5.19
CA LYS A 55 -28.97 5.47 3.79
C LYS A 55 -30.02 6.25 3.00
N SER A 56 -31.08 6.67 3.68
CA SER A 56 -32.19 7.37 3.06
C SER A 56 -32.12 8.87 3.33
N ALA A 57 -32.34 9.66 2.30
CA ALA A 57 -32.57 11.09 2.48
C ALA A 57 -33.95 11.29 3.15
N GLY A 58 -34.00 12.15 4.16
CA GLY A 58 -35.24 12.50 4.84
C GLY A 58 -35.00 12.93 6.28
N ALA A 59 -35.86 13.81 6.80
CA ALA A 59 -35.86 14.19 8.19
C ALA A 59 -36.45 13.06 9.06
N ASN A 60 -36.00 12.94 10.31
CA ASN A 60 -36.58 12.08 11.35
C ASN A 60 -36.49 10.55 11.06
N GLN A 61 -35.36 10.07 10.52
CA GLN A 61 -35.13 8.63 10.45
C GLN A 61 -34.88 8.08 11.86
N PRO A 62 -35.69 7.10 12.35
CA PRO A 62 -35.53 6.57 13.70
C PRO A 62 -34.26 5.71 13.78
N LEU A 63 -33.45 5.98 14.78
CA LEU A 63 -32.35 5.09 15.20
C LEU A 63 -32.80 4.32 16.45
N ASN A 64 -33.09 3.03 16.28
CA ASN A 64 -33.62 2.21 17.36
C ASN A 64 -32.50 1.37 18.00
N PHE A 65 -32.34 1.48 19.32
CA PHE A 65 -31.48 0.62 20.11
C PHE A 65 -32.36 -0.38 20.87
N THR A 66 -32.06 -1.67 20.68
CA THR A 66 -32.77 -2.74 21.37
C THR A 66 -31.89 -3.42 22.41
N ASN A 67 -32.49 -4.12 23.38
CA ASN A 67 -31.72 -4.89 24.37
C ASN A 67 -30.87 -5.99 23.71
N ALA A 68 -31.27 -6.49 22.55
CA ALA A 68 -30.50 -7.49 21.79
C ALA A 68 -29.17 -6.93 21.24
N MET A 69 -29.00 -5.61 21.16
CA MET A 69 -27.76 -4.97 20.76
C MET A 69 -26.76 -4.81 21.91
N ARG A 70 -27.20 -5.07 23.15
CA ARG A 70 -26.32 -5.00 24.33
C ARG A 70 -25.46 -6.25 24.42
N ILE A 71 -24.15 -6.04 24.56
CA ILE A 71 -23.19 -7.12 24.77
C ILE A 71 -22.46 -6.90 26.10
N VAL A 72 -22.04 -7.97 26.74
CA VAL A 72 -21.17 -7.93 27.91
C VAL A 72 -19.74 -8.12 27.42
N GLU A 73 -18.87 -7.18 27.71
CA GLU A 73 -17.52 -7.06 27.14
C GLU A 73 -16.58 -8.26 27.41
N ASN A 74 -16.91 -9.14 28.35
CA ASN A 74 -16.08 -10.29 28.74
C ASN A 74 -16.48 -11.62 28.11
N GLY A 75 -17.38 -11.62 27.14
CA GLY A 75 -17.77 -12.84 26.43
C GLY A 75 -17.11 -12.88 25.06
N VAL A 76 -16.09 -13.72 24.89
CA VAL A 76 -15.80 -14.27 23.58
C VAL A 76 -17.03 -15.09 23.19
N PHE A 77 -18.03 -14.44 22.63
CA PHE A 77 -19.16 -15.14 22.04
C PHE A 77 -18.61 -15.88 20.82
N PHE A 78 -18.37 -17.18 20.98
CA PHE A 78 -18.20 -18.09 19.87
C PHE A 78 -19.51 -18.14 19.07
N ASN A 79 -19.81 -17.05 18.39
CA ASN A 79 -20.82 -17.10 17.36
C ASN A 79 -20.12 -17.70 16.14
N ASN A 80 -20.35 -19.00 15.95
CA ASN A 80 -19.89 -19.80 14.82
C ASN A 80 -20.62 -19.40 13.50
N LYS A 81 -20.84 -18.12 13.28
CA LYS A 81 -21.02 -17.59 11.94
C LYS A 81 -19.68 -17.78 11.26
N LYS A 82 -19.63 -18.64 10.25
CA LYS A 82 -18.53 -18.70 9.29
C LYS A 82 -18.08 -17.27 9.06
N ARG A 83 -16.88 -16.93 9.57
CA ARG A 83 -16.26 -15.64 9.31
C ARG A 83 -16.12 -15.60 7.81
N THR A 84 -16.95 -14.84 7.13
CA THR A 84 -16.80 -14.65 5.69
C THR A 84 -15.41 -14.06 5.53
N GLU A 85 -14.51 -14.80 4.93
CA GLU A 85 -13.15 -14.32 4.71
C GLU A 85 -13.27 -13.00 3.97
N LYS A 86 -12.87 -11.93 4.63
CA LYS A 86 -12.88 -10.59 4.04
C LYS A 86 -11.54 -10.39 3.37
N ASN A 87 -11.56 -10.26 2.07
CA ASN A 87 -10.38 -9.91 1.28
C ASN A 87 -10.19 -8.41 1.36
N ARG A 88 -9.34 -7.92 2.27
CA ARG A 88 -9.16 -6.48 2.50
C ARG A 88 -7.76 -6.17 3.02
N PHE A 89 -7.36 -4.91 2.88
CA PHE A 89 -6.08 -4.42 3.38
C PHE A 89 -6.17 -2.95 3.75
N TRP A 90 -5.27 -2.54 4.63
CA TRP A 90 -5.14 -1.18 5.11
C TRP A 90 -3.83 -0.57 4.64
N LEU A 91 -3.92 0.59 4.01
CA LEU A 91 -2.76 1.41 3.66
C LEU A 91 -2.63 2.54 4.67
N ARG A 92 -1.38 2.88 4.98
CA ARG A 92 -1.05 4.00 5.87
C ARG A 92 -0.18 5.01 5.13
N LEU A 93 -0.56 6.29 5.19
CA LEU A 93 0.30 7.41 4.85
C LEU A 93 0.90 7.97 6.14
N THR A 94 2.23 8.00 6.24
CA THR A 94 2.96 8.67 7.34
C THR A 94 3.54 9.98 6.83
N THR A 95 3.27 11.07 7.55
CA THR A 95 3.74 12.42 7.22
C THR A 95 5.14 12.69 7.77
N PRO A 96 5.81 13.77 7.35
CA PRO A 96 7.10 14.18 7.93
C PRO A 96 7.05 14.48 9.44
N SER A 97 5.84 14.76 9.98
CA SER A 97 5.60 14.98 11.42
C SER A 97 5.17 13.71 12.16
N ASN A 98 5.32 12.53 11.55
CA ASN A 98 4.88 11.23 12.08
C ASN A 98 3.36 11.14 12.36
N VAL A 99 2.55 11.96 11.72
CA VAL A 99 1.10 11.82 11.73
C VAL A 99 0.72 10.78 10.69
N THR A 100 -0.18 9.86 11.03
CA THR A 100 -0.60 8.78 10.14
C THR A 100 -2.06 8.86 9.77
N ASN A 101 -2.36 8.61 8.50
CA ASN A 101 -3.70 8.47 7.96
C ASN A 101 -3.87 7.07 7.37
N THR A 102 -4.96 6.40 7.72
CA THR A 102 -5.21 5.02 7.26
C THR A 102 -6.40 4.98 6.30
N LEU A 103 -6.25 4.22 5.23
CA LEU A 103 -7.25 3.93 4.20
C LEU A 103 -7.52 2.42 4.18
N LEU A 104 -8.79 2.02 4.12
CA LEU A 104 -9.21 0.62 3.95
C LEU A 104 -9.74 0.38 2.54
N ILE A 105 -9.24 -0.66 1.89
CA ILE A 105 -9.78 -1.20 0.65
C ILE A 105 -10.21 -2.65 0.89
N GLY A 106 -11.45 -2.98 0.55
CA GLY A 106 -12.01 -4.32 0.73
C GLY A 106 -12.70 -4.84 -0.52
N TYR A 107 -12.58 -6.14 -0.75
CA TYR A 107 -13.24 -6.88 -1.83
C TYR A 107 -14.30 -7.79 -1.24
N ILE A 108 -15.56 -7.48 -1.52
CA ILE A 108 -16.72 -8.10 -0.90
C ILE A 108 -17.66 -8.58 -2.01
N PRO A 109 -18.00 -9.87 -2.08
CA PRO A 109 -18.80 -10.41 -3.19
C PRO A 109 -20.16 -9.75 -3.40
N THR A 110 -20.72 -9.14 -2.33
CA THR A 110 -22.03 -8.47 -2.36
C THR A 110 -21.94 -6.97 -2.64
N ALA A 111 -20.75 -6.39 -2.71
CA ALA A 111 -20.53 -5.00 -3.10
C ALA A 111 -20.44 -4.86 -4.62
N THR A 112 -20.57 -3.63 -5.10
CA THR A 112 -20.36 -3.25 -6.49
C THR A 112 -19.09 -2.38 -6.64
N ASN A 113 -18.83 -1.87 -7.83
CA ASN A 113 -17.78 -0.86 -8.04
C ASN A 113 -18.33 0.57 -7.99
N ASP A 114 -19.64 0.73 -7.86
CA ASP A 114 -20.28 2.02 -7.63
C ASP A 114 -20.30 2.35 -6.14
N PHE A 115 -20.56 3.60 -5.79
CA PHE A 115 -20.64 4.01 -4.39
C PHE A 115 -21.84 3.39 -3.67
N GLU A 116 -21.56 2.65 -2.60
CA GLU A 116 -22.56 2.03 -1.73
C GLU A 116 -22.26 2.33 -0.27
N ILE A 117 -23.15 3.06 0.39
CA ILE A 117 -22.99 3.51 1.79
C ILE A 117 -22.76 2.36 2.79
N ASP A 118 -23.16 1.13 2.44
CA ASP A 118 -22.93 -0.07 3.26
C ASP A 118 -21.46 -0.50 3.26
N TYR A 119 -20.78 -0.27 2.15
CA TYR A 119 -19.42 -0.74 1.91
C TYR A 119 -18.40 0.38 1.76
N ASP A 120 -18.85 1.59 1.38
CA ASP A 120 -18.02 2.77 1.19
C ASP A 120 -18.25 3.80 2.28
N ALA A 121 -17.19 4.52 2.64
CA ALA A 121 -17.29 5.64 3.55
C ALA A 121 -16.47 6.83 3.06
N GLU A 122 -17.16 7.93 2.78
CA GLU A 122 -16.50 9.20 2.46
C GLU A 122 -15.76 9.72 3.68
N LEU A 123 -14.64 10.40 3.47
CA LEU A 123 -14.01 11.21 4.49
C LEU A 123 -15.03 12.23 5.01
N PHE A 124 -15.27 12.23 6.33
CA PHE A 124 -16.20 13.19 6.96
C PHE A 124 -15.69 14.63 6.85
N ILE A 125 -14.38 14.80 6.99
CA ILE A 125 -13.68 16.08 6.78
C ILE A 125 -12.37 15.77 6.08
N VAL A 126 -12.06 16.51 5.01
CA VAL A 126 -10.75 16.49 4.38
C VAL A 126 -9.87 17.46 5.16
N GLY A 127 -8.93 16.93 5.91
CA GLY A 127 -7.97 17.70 6.70
C GLY A 127 -6.81 18.24 5.87
N SER A 128 -5.86 18.90 6.56
CA SER A 128 -4.64 19.43 5.95
C SER A 128 -3.65 18.35 5.51
N ASP A 129 -3.64 17.20 6.21
CA ASP A 129 -3.07 15.94 5.73
C ASP A 129 -4.19 14.93 5.58
N SER A 130 -4.38 14.38 4.40
CA SER A 130 -5.42 13.39 4.15
C SER A 130 -4.96 12.35 3.14
N PHE A 131 -5.40 11.11 3.34
CA PHE A 131 -5.12 9.98 2.47
C PHE A 131 -6.42 9.21 2.22
N TYR A 132 -6.78 9.03 0.97
CA TYR A 132 -8.07 8.46 0.58
C TYR A 132 -8.00 7.78 -0.77
N SER A 133 -8.95 6.89 -1.06
CA SER A 133 -9.20 6.43 -2.42
C SER A 133 -10.20 7.35 -3.13
N ILE A 134 -10.14 7.35 -4.45
CA ILE A 134 -10.97 8.19 -5.31
C ILE A 134 -11.97 7.30 -6.05
N LEU A 135 -13.25 7.63 -5.93
CA LEU A 135 -14.33 7.00 -6.69
C LEU A 135 -15.19 8.10 -7.33
N GLY A 136 -14.94 8.38 -8.61
CA GLY A 136 -15.53 9.53 -9.28
C GLY A 136 -15.11 10.84 -8.59
N SER A 137 -16.08 11.58 -8.06
CA SER A 137 -15.81 12.81 -7.28
C SER A 137 -15.65 12.59 -5.78
N LYS A 138 -15.83 11.34 -5.30
CA LYS A 138 -15.84 11.02 -3.88
C LYS A 138 -14.44 10.68 -3.37
N LYS A 139 -14.16 11.11 -2.13
CA LYS A 139 -12.94 10.85 -1.37
C LYS A 139 -13.28 9.87 -0.26
N LEU A 140 -12.79 8.65 -0.36
CA LEU A 140 -13.21 7.56 0.52
C LEU A 140 -12.11 7.20 1.52
N ALA A 141 -12.46 7.11 2.81
CA ALA A 141 -11.62 6.51 3.84
C ALA A 141 -11.75 4.98 3.86
N ILE A 142 -12.90 4.46 3.40
CA ILE A 142 -13.16 3.04 3.21
C ILE A 142 -13.77 2.86 1.83
N GLN A 143 -13.19 1.99 1.02
CA GLN A 143 -13.74 1.59 -0.27
C GLN A 143 -14.00 0.09 -0.30
N GLY A 144 -15.27 -0.27 -0.47
CA GLY A 144 -15.70 -1.62 -0.77
C GLY A 144 -15.84 -1.81 -2.28
N LYS A 145 -15.30 -2.90 -2.79
CA LYS A 145 -15.38 -3.27 -4.22
C LYS A 145 -15.97 -4.66 -4.34
N ARG A 146 -16.52 -4.96 -5.49
CA ARG A 146 -17.01 -6.30 -5.85
C ARG A 146 -15.91 -7.36 -5.67
N THR A 147 -16.23 -8.62 -5.98
CA THR A 147 -15.26 -9.73 -5.99
C THR A 147 -13.94 -9.31 -6.66
N PHE A 148 -12.83 -9.66 -6.02
CA PHE A 148 -11.48 -9.29 -6.44
C PHE A 148 -11.18 -9.73 -7.87
N SER A 149 -10.52 -8.84 -8.59
CA SER A 149 -9.86 -9.11 -9.86
C SER A 149 -8.43 -8.54 -9.83
N ALA A 150 -7.47 -9.30 -10.31
CA ALA A 150 -6.10 -8.81 -10.42
C ALA A 150 -5.92 -7.70 -11.48
N ASP A 151 -6.93 -7.45 -12.30
CA ASP A 151 -6.95 -6.33 -13.25
C ASP A 151 -7.56 -5.04 -12.67
N ASP A 152 -8.02 -5.11 -11.42
CA ASP A 152 -8.57 -3.93 -10.74
C ASP A 152 -7.47 -2.92 -10.40
N GLN A 153 -7.92 -1.67 -10.26
CA GLN A 153 -7.10 -0.53 -9.87
C GLN A 153 -7.85 0.31 -8.86
N VAL A 154 -7.12 1.00 -7.99
CA VAL A 154 -7.66 1.96 -7.04
C VAL A 154 -6.84 3.24 -7.09
N ASP A 155 -7.46 4.33 -7.53
CA ASP A 155 -6.82 5.63 -7.54
C ASP A 155 -6.76 6.20 -6.13
N LEU A 156 -5.60 6.77 -5.77
CA LEU A 156 -5.37 7.36 -4.47
C LEU A 156 -5.22 8.87 -4.57
N GLY A 157 -5.77 9.56 -3.58
CA GLY A 157 -5.63 11.00 -3.44
C GLY A 157 -5.00 11.36 -2.11
N ASN A 158 -4.24 12.45 -2.12
CA ASN A 158 -3.53 12.96 -0.96
C ASN A 158 -3.73 14.47 -0.82
N VAL A 159 -3.74 14.93 0.43
CA VAL A 159 -3.51 16.33 0.77
C VAL A 159 -2.29 16.37 1.67
N TYR A 160 -1.34 17.24 1.36
CA TYR A 160 -0.09 17.41 2.08
C TYR A 160 -0.08 18.77 2.78
N ALA A 161 -0.03 18.79 4.12
CA ALA A 161 0.04 20.01 4.92
C ALA A 161 1.37 20.76 4.74
N GLN A 162 2.44 20.02 4.46
CA GLN A 162 3.80 20.53 4.32
C GLN A 162 4.56 19.78 3.25
N SER A 163 5.64 20.40 2.76
CA SER A 163 6.59 19.72 1.88
C SER A 163 7.53 18.84 2.71
N GLY A 164 7.92 17.67 2.19
CA GLY A 164 8.86 16.79 2.87
C GLY A 164 8.74 15.33 2.43
N ASN A 165 9.35 14.45 3.21
CA ASN A 165 9.33 13.01 3.00
C ASN A 165 8.06 12.41 3.62
N TYR A 166 7.26 11.78 2.78
CA TYR A 166 6.09 10.99 3.14
C TYR A 166 6.36 9.52 2.90
N LYS A 167 5.62 8.65 3.57
CA LYS A 167 5.74 7.21 3.44
C LYS A 167 4.37 6.58 3.27
N ILE A 168 4.20 5.73 2.25
CA ILE A 168 3.04 4.83 2.11
C ILE A 168 3.48 3.42 2.45
N SER A 169 2.73 2.76 3.34
CA SER A 169 2.98 1.40 3.79
C SER A 169 1.70 0.56 3.83
N LEU A 170 1.87 -0.75 3.75
CA LEU A 170 0.82 -1.71 4.06
C LEU A 170 0.76 -1.90 5.58
N LYS A 171 -0.32 -1.44 6.23
CA LYS A 171 -0.50 -1.57 7.69
C LYS A 171 -0.95 -2.96 8.09
N ASN A 172 -1.94 -3.51 7.37
CA ASN A 172 -2.51 -4.83 7.65
C ASN A 172 -3.17 -5.40 6.39
N ALA A 173 -3.31 -6.71 6.33
CA ALA A 173 -3.96 -7.42 5.24
C ALA A 173 -4.72 -8.65 5.76
N GLU A 174 -5.83 -9.00 5.13
CA GLU A 174 -6.67 -10.15 5.46
C GLU A 174 -7.12 -10.88 4.18
N GLY A 175 -7.43 -12.17 4.33
CA GLY A 175 -7.91 -13.01 3.23
C GLY A 175 -6.83 -13.27 2.18
N ILE A 176 -7.15 -13.08 0.89
CA ILE A 176 -6.18 -13.32 -0.19
C ILE A 176 -4.96 -12.41 -0.12
N PHE A 177 -5.06 -11.24 0.53
CA PHE A 177 -3.96 -10.29 0.67
C PHE A 177 -2.99 -10.64 1.80
N ASP A 178 -3.35 -11.61 2.65
CA ASP A 178 -2.46 -12.15 3.68
C ASP A 178 -1.55 -13.23 3.06
N GLY A 179 -0.51 -12.75 2.36
CA GLY A 179 0.56 -13.57 1.77
C GLY A 179 0.29 -14.22 0.41
N ASN A 180 -0.96 -14.17 -0.12
CA ASN A 180 -1.29 -14.83 -1.39
C ASN A 180 -1.32 -13.88 -2.59
N GLN A 181 -1.69 -12.62 -2.37
CA GLN A 181 -1.81 -11.60 -3.41
C GLN A 181 -0.94 -10.39 -3.07
N ASN A 182 -0.01 -10.07 -3.96
CA ASN A 182 0.79 -8.87 -3.82
C ASN A 182 -0.03 -7.61 -4.07
N ILE A 183 0.33 -6.53 -3.37
CA ILE A 183 -0.25 -5.19 -3.51
C ILE A 183 0.87 -4.26 -3.99
N TYR A 184 0.66 -3.64 -5.14
CA TYR A 184 1.64 -2.73 -5.73
C TYR A 184 1.12 -1.29 -5.70
N LEU A 185 2.01 -0.37 -5.36
CA LEU A 185 1.81 1.07 -5.53
C LEU A 185 2.50 1.52 -6.80
N ARG A 186 1.73 2.07 -7.72
CA ARG A 186 2.24 2.74 -8.92
C ARG A 186 2.35 4.23 -8.65
N ASP A 187 3.58 4.78 -8.73
CA ASP A 187 3.82 6.22 -8.77
C ASP A 187 3.88 6.67 -10.23
N GLN A 188 2.83 7.31 -10.68
CA GLN A 188 2.69 7.76 -12.07
C GLN A 188 3.62 8.92 -12.40
N LEU A 189 4.01 9.72 -11.40
CA LEU A 189 4.94 10.84 -11.58
C LEU A 189 6.36 10.36 -11.85
N LEU A 190 6.79 9.29 -11.13
CA LEU A 190 8.13 8.74 -11.25
C LEU A 190 8.19 7.49 -12.16
N HIS A 191 7.05 7.08 -12.75
CA HIS A 191 6.90 5.86 -13.55
C HIS A 191 7.48 4.62 -12.86
N LYS A 192 7.17 4.45 -11.58
CA LYS A 192 7.70 3.40 -10.72
C LYS A 192 6.57 2.62 -10.06
N THR A 193 6.71 1.30 -10.04
CA THR A 193 5.81 0.39 -9.33
C THR A 193 6.58 -0.31 -8.20
N VAL A 194 6.05 -0.29 -6.99
CA VAL A 194 6.67 -0.84 -5.78
C VAL A 194 5.73 -1.83 -5.12
N ASN A 195 6.24 -2.99 -4.74
CA ASN A 195 5.49 -4.00 -3.99
C ASN A 195 5.39 -3.62 -2.51
N LEU A 196 4.23 -3.12 -2.08
CA LEU A 196 3.98 -2.74 -0.69
C LEU A 196 3.90 -3.93 0.27
N THR A 197 3.69 -5.14 -0.23
CA THR A 197 3.74 -6.34 0.60
C THR A 197 5.15 -6.64 1.10
N MET A 198 6.17 -6.11 0.43
CA MET A 198 7.58 -6.36 0.72
C MET A 198 8.31 -5.16 1.32
N THR A 199 7.91 -3.94 0.97
CA THR A 199 8.64 -2.73 1.38
C THR A 199 7.75 -1.50 1.37
N ASP A 200 8.02 -0.60 2.29
CA ASP A 200 7.40 0.73 2.34
C ASP A 200 7.88 1.60 1.18
N TYR A 201 7.05 2.53 0.76
CA TYR A 201 7.39 3.51 -0.27
C TYR A 201 7.58 4.90 0.32
N VAL A 202 8.81 5.39 0.33
CA VAL A 202 9.16 6.75 0.76
C VAL A 202 9.29 7.65 -0.47
N PHE A 203 8.67 8.83 -0.42
CA PHE A 203 8.68 9.80 -1.51
C PHE A 203 8.66 11.24 -0.99
N GLN A 204 9.12 12.15 -1.83
CA GLN A 204 8.98 13.57 -1.56
C GLN A 204 7.66 14.10 -2.12
N ALA A 205 7.00 14.93 -1.33
CA ALA A 205 5.83 15.69 -1.75
C ALA A 205 6.02 17.19 -1.45
N VAL A 206 5.35 18.02 -2.23
CA VAL A 206 5.21 19.46 -2.02
C VAL A 206 3.84 19.69 -1.39
N LYS A 207 3.75 20.64 -0.46
CA LYS A 207 2.47 21.06 0.13
C LYS A 207 1.42 21.29 -0.94
N GLY A 208 0.23 20.70 -0.77
CA GLY A 208 -0.86 20.82 -1.73
C GLY A 208 -1.71 19.56 -1.83
N THR A 209 -2.47 19.45 -2.90
CA THR A 209 -3.35 18.30 -3.18
C THR A 209 -2.83 17.55 -4.40
N ASP A 210 -2.80 16.23 -4.30
CA ASP A 210 -2.41 15.32 -5.37
C ASP A 210 -3.53 14.29 -5.57
N LEU A 211 -4.05 14.20 -6.79
CA LEU A 211 -5.17 13.31 -7.14
C LEU A 211 -4.80 12.22 -8.16
N ASN A 212 -3.63 12.33 -8.79
CA ASN A 212 -3.31 11.52 -9.97
C ASN A 212 -1.96 10.80 -9.88
N ARG A 213 -1.24 10.97 -8.77
CA ARG A 213 0.11 10.42 -8.67
C ARG A 213 0.11 8.93 -8.34
N PHE A 214 -0.74 8.51 -7.43
CA PHE A 214 -0.67 7.15 -6.89
C PHE A 214 -1.88 6.31 -7.27
N GLN A 215 -1.59 5.05 -7.56
CA GLN A 215 -2.60 4.04 -7.87
C GLN A 215 -2.19 2.69 -7.25
N ILE A 216 -3.13 1.99 -6.64
CA ILE A 216 -2.95 0.59 -6.27
C ILE A 216 -3.29 -0.30 -7.45
N VAL A 217 -2.42 -1.26 -7.71
CA VAL A 217 -2.59 -2.31 -8.71
C VAL A 217 -2.16 -3.65 -8.13
N TYR A 218 -2.59 -4.75 -8.75
CA TYR A 218 -2.39 -6.10 -8.23
C TYR A 218 -1.54 -7.00 -9.14
N LYS A 219 -1.13 -6.46 -10.25
CA LYS A 219 -0.13 -7.03 -11.16
C LYS A 219 1.04 -6.07 -11.24
N GLU A 220 2.22 -6.62 -11.29
CA GLU A 220 3.39 -5.83 -11.64
C GLU A 220 3.21 -5.33 -13.08
N ASP A 221 3.51 -4.06 -13.32
CA ASP A 221 3.50 -3.54 -14.68
C ASP A 221 4.46 -4.38 -15.51
N ALA A 222 3.95 -4.95 -16.59
CA ALA A 222 4.82 -5.51 -17.60
C ALA A 222 5.66 -4.35 -18.17
N VAL A 223 6.83 -4.13 -17.58
CA VAL A 223 7.80 -3.25 -18.19
C VAL A 223 8.04 -3.85 -19.56
N LEU A 224 7.72 -3.14 -20.63
CA LEU A 224 8.20 -3.41 -21.98
C LEU A 224 9.72 -3.17 -22.01
N GLY A 225 10.42 -3.98 -21.27
CA GLY A 225 11.85 -3.99 -21.04
C GLY A 225 12.19 -5.36 -20.49
N THR A 226 12.32 -6.34 -21.38
CA THR A 226 13.02 -7.63 -21.19
C THR A 226 13.07 -8.15 -19.73
N GLY A 227 12.12 -8.98 -19.35
CA GLY A 227 12.24 -9.88 -18.22
C GLY A 227 11.15 -9.81 -17.18
N SER A 228 10.18 -10.74 -17.23
CA SER A 228 9.27 -11.03 -16.10
C SER A 228 10.09 -11.43 -14.87
N LEU A 229 9.97 -10.68 -13.78
CA LEU A 229 10.47 -11.09 -12.47
C LEU A 229 9.49 -12.11 -11.87
N ALA A 230 9.59 -13.38 -12.28
CA ALA A 230 9.27 -14.48 -11.37
C ALA A 230 10.07 -14.27 -10.07
N LYS A 231 9.55 -14.67 -8.88
CA LYS A 231 10.22 -14.67 -7.56
C LYS A 231 11.72 -14.68 -7.77
N SER A 232 12.40 -13.58 -7.49
CA SER A 232 13.77 -13.46 -7.98
C SER A 232 14.70 -14.34 -7.14
N ASP A 233 14.95 -15.54 -7.64
CA ASP A 233 16.14 -16.33 -7.28
C ASP A 233 17.44 -15.56 -7.58
N PHE A 234 17.35 -14.24 -7.80
CA PHE A 234 18.39 -13.46 -8.43
C PHE A 234 18.34 -11.99 -8.00
N SER A 235 19.46 -11.43 -7.56
CA SER A 235 19.61 -10.02 -7.21
C SER A 235 20.87 -9.42 -7.80
N VAL A 236 20.80 -8.17 -8.24
CA VAL A 236 21.95 -7.35 -8.65
C VAL A 236 21.86 -6.04 -7.88
N TYR A 237 22.90 -5.71 -7.14
CA TYR A 237 22.98 -4.45 -6.40
C TYR A 237 24.39 -3.87 -6.44
N LYS A 238 24.48 -2.55 -6.27
CA LYS A 238 25.76 -1.84 -6.24
C LYS A 238 26.34 -1.88 -4.82
N ASP A 239 27.61 -2.22 -4.73
CA ASP A 239 28.39 -2.21 -3.48
C ASP A 239 29.74 -1.53 -3.76
N GLY A 240 29.84 -0.27 -3.39
CA GLY A 240 30.98 0.59 -3.74
C GLY A 240 31.06 0.84 -5.25
N GLU A 241 32.24 0.51 -5.83
CA GLU A 241 32.48 0.61 -7.27
C GLU A 241 32.13 -0.69 -8.03
N ASP A 242 31.64 -1.72 -7.34
CA ASP A 242 31.32 -3.02 -7.91
C ASP A 242 29.81 -3.24 -8.01
N TYR A 243 29.40 -4.14 -8.89
CA TYR A 243 28.08 -4.75 -8.88
C TYR A 243 28.19 -6.18 -8.36
N VAL A 244 27.37 -6.49 -7.35
CA VAL A 244 27.23 -7.84 -6.79
C VAL A 244 26.02 -8.49 -7.44
N ILE A 245 26.24 -9.65 -8.02
CA ILE A 245 25.22 -10.52 -8.61
C ILE A 245 25.06 -11.72 -7.68
N HIS A 246 23.86 -12.01 -7.24
CA HIS A 246 23.54 -13.17 -6.41
C HIS A 246 22.36 -13.94 -7.01
N SER A 247 22.46 -15.29 -7.01
CA SER A 247 21.42 -16.18 -7.54
C SER A 247 21.28 -17.43 -6.68
N SER A 248 20.07 -17.99 -6.62
CA SER A 248 19.84 -19.31 -6.03
C SER A 248 20.42 -20.46 -6.88
N LYS A 249 20.59 -20.22 -8.18
CA LYS A 249 21.18 -21.16 -9.15
C LYS A 249 22.61 -20.74 -9.52
N ILE A 250 23.37 -21.66 -10.11
CA ILE A 250 24.73 -21.37 -10.57
C ILE A 250 24.67 -20.32 -11.69
N LEU A 251 25.45 -19.26 -11.54
CA LEU A 251 25.67 -18.27 -12.56
C LEU A 251 26.60 -18.85 -13.64
N GLY A 252 26.38 -18.46 -14.87
CA GLY A 252 27.21 -18.84 -16.03
C GLY A 252 28.05 -17.65 -16.50
N ARG A 253 27.76 -17.17 -17.70
CA ARG A 253 28.41 -16.02 -18.28
C ARG A 253 27.67 -14.73 -17.93
N ILE A 254 28.42 -13.70 -17.54
CA ILE A 254 27.93 -12.36 -17.33
C ILE A 254 28.62 -11.42 -18.31
N GLU A 255 27.82 -10.70 -19.08
CA GLU A 255 28.27 -9.78 -20.14
C GLU A 255 27.75 -8.38 -19.86
N LEU A 256 28.60 -7.38 -19.99
CA LEU A 256 28.24 -5.96 -19.80
C LEU A 256 28.36 -5.25 -21.16
N TYR A 257 27.28 -4.56 -21.52
CA TYR A 257 27.19 -3.79 -22.76
C TYR A 257 27.00 -2.31 -22.44
N ASP A 258 27.60 -1.43 -23.22
CA ASP A 258 27.37 0.01 -23.16
C ASP A 258 26.04 0.40 -23.86
N ALA A 259 25.67 1.69 -23.79
CA ALA A 259 24.43 2.19 -24.37
C ALA A 259 24.36 2.06 -25.90
N SER A 260 25.50 1.82 -26.59
CA SER A 260 25.55 1.56 -28.02
C SER A 260 25.41 0.06 -28.39
N GLY A 261 25.28 -0.81 -27.38
CA GLY A 261 25.18 -2.25 -27.54
C GLY A 261 26.55 -2.96 -27.74
N ARG A 262 27.64 -2.24 -27.48
CA ARG A 262 29.00 -2.82 -27.58
C ARG A 262 29.31 -3.57 -26.29
N LEU A 263 29.80 -4.80 -26.39
CA LEU A 263 30.31 -5.59 -25.26
C LEU A 263 31.54 -4.92 -24.65
N VAL A 264 31.51 -4.53 -23.39
CA VAL A 264 32.60 -3.85 -22.68
C VAL A 264 33.29 -4.76 -21.66
N LYS A 265 32.59 -5.77 -21.13
CA LYS A 265 33.18 -6.76 -20.23
C LYS A 265 32.43 -8.10 -20.32
N SER A 266 33.13 -9.19 -20.17
CA SER A 266 32.56 -10.55 -20.09
C SER A 266 33.33 -11.36 -19.05
N GLN A 267 32.60 -12.01 -18.11
CA GLN A 267 33.17 -12.90 -17.10
C GLN A 267 32.34 -14.18 -17.03
N LYS A 268 32.99 -15.30 -16.70
CA LYS A 268 32.32 -16.57 -16.41
C LYS A 268 32.52 -16.94 -14.95
N THR A 269 31.51 -17.54 -14.35
CA THR A 269 31.59 -18.12 -13.01
C THR A 269 30.78 -19.41 -12.96
N THR A 270 31.12 -20.25 -12.00
CA THR A 270 30.38 -21.47 -11.65
C THR A 270 29.78 -21.36 -10.24
N ASP A 271 29.82 -20.15 -9.67
CA ASP A 271 29.30 -19.85 -8.34
C ASP A 271 27.90 -19.26 -8.39
N LYS A 272 27.25 -19.22 -7.26
CA LYS A 272 25.93 -18.58 -7.10
C LYS A 272 26.02 -17.06 -6.86
N SER A 273 27.22 -16.54 -6.68
CA SER A 273 27.48 -15.12 -6.47
C SER A 273 28.71 -14.69 -7.25
N MET A 274 28.66 -13.46 -7.78
CA MET A 274 29.79 -12.86 -8.48
C MET A 274 29.83 -11.37 -8.22
N ARG A 275 31.05 -10.84 -8.11
CA ARG A 275 31.33 -9.40 -8.01
C ARG A 275 31.95 -8.94 -9.34
N MET A 276 31.38 -7.91 -9.93
CA MET A 276 31.83 -7.29 -11.18
C MET A 276 32.29 -5.86 -10.92
N ASP A 277 33.60 -5.64 -11.00
CA ASP A 277 34.18 -4.32 -10.94
C ASP A 277 33.85 -3.53 -12.21
N VAL A 278 33.25 -2.35 -12.02
CA VAL A 278 32.92 -1.40 -13.10
C VAL A 278 33.64 -0.06 -12.94
N SER A 279 34.63 0.03 -12.06
CA SER A 279 35.40 1.23 -11.76
C SER A 279 36.05 1.85 -13.00
N VAL A 280 36.51 1.01 -13.92
CA VAL A 280 37.25 1.39 -15.13
C VAL A 280 36.35 1.97 -16.25
N PHE A 281 35.05 1.89 -16.13
CA PHE A 281 34.11 2.40 -17.15
C PHE A 281 33.67 3.83 -16.86
N ASN A 282 33.28 4.55 -17.90
CA ASN A 282 32.73 5.90 -17.78
C ASN A 282 31.36 5.89 -17.10
N ASN A 283 31.01 7.01 -16.46
CA ASN A 283 29.65 7.19 -15.94
C ASN A 283 28.63 7.09 -17.08
N GLY A 284 27.59 6.28 -16.89
CA GLY A 284 26.58 6.08 -17.90
C GLY A 284 25.70 4.87 -17.64
N VAL A 285 24.86 4.58 -18.62
CA VAL A 285 23.94 3.44 -18.60
C VAL A 285 24.59 2.26 -19.27
N TYR A 286 24.53 1.11 -18.61
CA TYR A 286 25.01 -0.18 -19.12
C TYR A 286 23.92 -1.23 -19.02
N VAL A 287 24.00 -2.24 -19.86
CA VAL A 287 23.12 -3.41 -19.84
C VAL A 287 23.93 -4.65 -19.46
N MET A 288 23.60 -5.26 -18.35
CA MET A 288 24.22 -6.49 -17.87
C MET A 288 23.36 -7.67 -18.29
N LYS A 289 23.93 -8.58 -19.10
CA LYS A 289 23.30 -9.84 -19.51
C LYS A 289 23.91 -10.98 -18.71
N ILE A 290 23.08 -11.79 -18.09
CA ILE A 290 23.48 -12.83 -17.14
C ILE A 290 22.87 -14.15 -17.57
N GLU A 291 23.71 -15.16 -17.81
CA GLU A 291 23.30 -16.54 -18.01
C GLU A 291 23.20 -17.25 -16.64
N ASN A 292 22.11 -17.96 -16.41
CA ASN A 292 21.86 -18.69 -15.18
C ASN A 292 21.20 -20.04 -15.50
N SER A 293 21.97 -21.13 -15.48
CA SER A 293 21.48 -22.50 -15.67
C SER A 293 20.49 -22.67 -16.84
N GLY A 294 20.77 -22.01 -17.98
CA GLY A 294 19.95 -22.09 -19.19
C GLY A 294 18.97 -20.93 -19.39
N ASP A 295 18.75 -20.10 -18.38
CA ASP A 295 18.01 -18.86 -18.49
C ASP A 295 18.94 -17.67 -18.75
N VAL A 296 18.48 -16.69 -19.51
CA VAL A 296 19.19 -15.44 -19.76
C VAL A 296 18.40 -14.29 -19.12
N ARG A 297 19.10 -13.49 -18.32
CA ARG A 297 18.55 -12.30 -17.67
C ARG A 297 19.30 -11.05 -18.11
N THR A 298 18.57 -9.95 -18.21
CA THR A 298 19.15 -8.66 -18.56
C THR A 298 18.78 -7.63 -17.50
N VAL A 299 19.77 -6.89 -16.99
CA VAL A 299 19.61 -5.87 -15.96
C VAL A 299 20.25 -4.57 -16.42
N LYS A 300 19.53 -3.47 -16.34
CA LYS A 300 20.07 -2.12 -16.55
C LYS A 300 20.82 -1.69 -15.29
N ILE A 301 22.06 -1.25 -15.44
CA ILE A 301 22.86 -0.70 -14.36
C ILE A 301 23.32 0.72 -14.71
N ILE A 302 23.63 1.51 -13.69
CA ILE A 302 24.10 2.90 -13.84
C ILE A 302 25.41 3.05 -13.08
N LYS A 303 26.46 3.46 -13.79
CA LYS A 303 27.70 3.85 -13.15
C LYS A 303 27.75 5.36 -12.91
#